data_2f16d16b71ec7cd7e769efbf6a339fe9
#
_entry.id   2f16d16b71ec7cd7e769efbf6a339fe9
#
_cell.length_a   1.000
_cell.length_b   1.000
_cell.length_c   1.000
_cell.angle_alpha   90.00
_cell.angle_beta   90.00
_cell.angle_gamma   90.00
#
_symmetry.space_group_name_H-M   'P 1'
#
loop_
_entity.id
_entity.type
_entity.pdbx_description
1 polymer ?
#
loop_
_entity_poly.entity_id
_entity_poly.type
_entity_poly.pdbx_seq_one_letter_code
_entity_poly.pdbx_strand_id
1 'polypeptide(L)'
;MVNISVLILNISILEVIQGGVMEYRATHKKLCEIPFNSKNKFQVSIHETEDSSKVRLVMKGAPERIVARCSTILVGEEEHDMTDQWKETVEAAYMGLGARGERVLGFCDLELSAKAEGFHVEDDEANFPLEGLRFVGLMSMIDPPRPSVPDAIRKCRSAGIRVIMVTGDHPVTAKAIARSVGIISEGTETVEDIAQRLNIPVEQVDPRQADAAVLTGGQLVHMTEEDLDEILINHSEIVFARTSPQQKLLIVEGCQRIGAITAVTGDGVNDSPALKKADIGIAMGIMGSDVSKQAADMILMDDNFSSIVYGVEEGRLIFDNLKKSIAYTLTSNIPEILPFLMFITLNIPLPLGTITILCIDLGTDMVPAISLAYEQPESDLMKRKPRNPYTDRLVTDRLISYAYGQIGFIQASAGFFTYFVIMAVNGFMPSRLFGLRIFWDSKQINNLEDSYGQEWTYAARKELEAACQTAVFVSIVVVQWADLIICKTRKNSLFQQGMRNNMMNFGLCFETALAAFLSYTPGMDKGLRMYPLAFSWWLPAIPFSILIFVYDETRKWLLRRQPGGWIEKETYY
;
A
#
# COMPACT_ATOMS: atom_id res chain seq x y z
N MET A 1 40.33 -16.02 31.39
CA MET A 1 39.64 -15.20 30.36
C MET A 1 40.70 -14.87 29.29
N VAL A 2 40.80 -15.71 28.28
CA VAL A 2 41.64 -15.41 27.14
C VAL A 2 40.83 -14.42 26.31
N ASN A 3 41.27 -13.17 26.28
CA ASN A 3 40.79 -12.18 25.34
C ASN A 3 41.18 -12.68 23.93
N ILE A 4 40.29 -13.41 23.27
CA ILE A 4 40.36 -13.60 21.85
C ILE A 4 39.89 -12.24 21.27
N SER A 5 40.77 -11.27 21.39
CA SER A 5 40.81 -10.16 20.47
C SER A 5 40.72 -10.80 19.10
N VAL A 6 39.68 -10.50 18.36
CA VAL A 6 39.59 -10.66 16.92
C VAL A 6 40.99 -10.44 16.38
N LEU A 7 41.72 -11.50 16.15
CA LEU A 7 43.04 -11.43 15.56
C LEU A 7 42.79 -11.36 14.06
N ILE A 8 42.33 -10.29 13.68
CA ILE A 8 42.86 -9.29 12.85
C ILE A 8 44.00 -9.89 12.01
N LEU A 9 43.53 -10.38 10.90
CA LEU A 9 44.25 -10.24 9.62
C LEU A 9 44.58 -8.74 9.35
N ASN A 10 45.00 -7.98 10.33
CA ASN A 10 45.16 -6.53 10.23
C ASN A 10 46.46 -6.11 9.54
N ILE A 11 47.47 -6.94 9.53
CA ILE A 11 48.76 -6.54 8.94
C ILE A 11 48.78 -6.89 7.46
N SER A 12 48.43 -8.10 7.06
CA SER A 12 48.39 -8.51 5.65
C SER A 12 47.24 -7.86 4.85
N ILE A 13 46.11 -7.54 5.45
CA ILE A 13 45.04 -6.81 4.76
C ILE A 13 45.42 -5.35 4.52
N LEU A 14 46.09 -4.70 5.46
CA LEU A 14 46.61 -3.33 5.29
C LEU A 14 47.69 -3.27 4.21
N GLU A 15 48.59 -4.25 4.14
CA GLU A 15 49.59 -4.36 3.07
C GLU A 15 48.95 -4.66 1.69
N VAL A 16 47.94 -5.53 1.65
CA VAL A 16 47.19 -5.79 0.42
C VAL A 16 46.34 -4.61 -0.04
N ILE A 17 45.78 -3.85 0.90
CA ILE A 17 45.09 -2.59 0.58
C ILE A 17 46.08 -1.52 0.10
N GLN A 18 47.26 -1.46 0.61
CA GLN A 18 48.33 -0.52 0.17
C GLN A 18 48.93 -0.90 -1.19
N GLY A 19 49.11 -2.21 -1.49
CA GLY A 19 49.64 -2.72 -2.77
C GLY A 19 48.62 -2.95 -3.87
N GLY A 20 47.34 -2.94 -3.55
CA GLY A 20 46.26 -3.22 -4.49
C GLY A 20 45.96 -4.71 -4.70
N VAL A 21 44.67 -5.07 -4.66
CA VAL A 21 44.18 -6.45 -4.88
C VAL A 21 44.62 -7.03 -6.22
N MET A 22 44.79 -6.17 -7.21
CA MET A 22 45.21 -6.61 -8.58
C MET A 22 46.66 -7.06 -8.63
N GLU A 23 47.54 -6.39 -7.87
CA GLU A 23 48.96 -6.76 -7.80
C GLU A 23 49.13 -8.08 -7.05
N TYR A 24 48.43 -8.26 -5.92
CA TYR A 24 48.44 -9.53 -5.20
C TYR A 24 47.92 -10.70 -6.05
N ARG A 25 46.84 -10.47 -6.83
CA ARG A 25 46.32 -11.48 -7.77
C ARG A 25 47.27 -11.80 -8.91
N ALA A 26 48.11 -10.86 -9.32
CA ALA A 26 49.10 -11.08 -10.36
C ALA A 26 50.24 -12.00 -9.89
N THR A 27 50.63 -11.90 -8.61
CA THR A 27 51.67 -12.74 -8.00
C THR A 27 51.17 -14.11 -7.55
N HIS A 28 49.88 -14.22 -7.15
CA HIS A 28 49.26 -15.46 -6.66
C HIS A 28 48.15 -15.91 -7.62
N LYS A 29 48.56 -16.47 -8.76
CA LYS A 29 47.59 -16.89 -9.78
C LYS A 29 46.68 -17.99 -9.29
N LYS A 30 45.40 -17.86 -9.62
CA LYS A 30 44.39 -18.87 -9.32
C LYS A 30 44.51 -20.03 -10.32
N LEU A 31 44.71 -21.25 -9.81
CA LEU A 31 44.85 -22.48 -10.57
C LEU A 31 43.52 -23.21 -10.76
N CYS A 32 42.71 -23.29 -9.68
CA CYS A 32 41.43 -23.99 -9.69
C CYS A 32 40.45 -23.28 -8.74
N GLU A 33 39.15 -23.45 -9.00
CA GLU A 33 38.11 -22.90 -8.17
C GLU A 33 36.88 -23.79 -8.15
N ILE A 34 36.29 -23.98 -6.94
CA ILE A 34 34.91 -24.43 -6.75
C ILE A 34 34.09 -23.18 -6.37
N PRO A 35 33.19 -22.69 -7.23
CA PRO A 35 32.39 -21.52 -6.93
C PRO A 35 31.43 -21.80 -5.79
N PHE A 36 31.00 -20.73 -5.12
CA PHE A 36 30.00 -20.82 -4.06
C PHE A 36 28.68 -21.38 -4.61
N ASN A 37 28.09 -22.32 -3.89
CA ASN A 37 26.73 -22.76 -4.12
C ASN A 37 25.91 -22.79 -2.81
N SER A 38 24.61 -22.66 -2.93
CA SER A 38 23.70 -22.59 -1.77
C SER A 38 23.58 -23.90 -1.00
N LYS A 39 23.93 -25.04 -1.59
CA LYS A 39 23.89 -26.38 -0.98
C LYS A 39 25.09 -26.59 -0.06
N ASN A 40 26.29 -26.29 -0.56
CA ASN A 40 27.55 -26.51 0.14
C ASN A 40 27.87 -25.36 1.11
N LYS A 41 27.48 -24.13 0.77
CA LYS A 41 27.69 -22.89 1.54
C LYS A 41 29.17 -22.54 1.78
N PHE A 42 30.04 -22.95 0.88
CA PHE A 42 31.46 -22.57 0.85
C PHE A 42 31.95 -22.38 -0.59
N GLN A 43 33.07 -21.69 -0.71
CA GLN A 43 33.83 -21.49 -1.93
C GLN A 43 35.29 -21.94 -1.66
N VAL A 44 35.92 -22.59 -2.63
CA VAL A 44 37.34 -23.03 -2.57
C VAL A 44 38.09 -22.45 -3.75
N SER A 45 39.33 -22.07 -3.52
CA SER A 45 40.25 -21.71 -4.61
C SER A 45 41.67 -22.17 -4.27
N ILE A 46 42.44 -22.56 -5.31
CA ILE A 46 43.83 -22.97 -5.19
C ILE A 46 44.69 -21.92 -5.92
N HIS A 47 45.71 -21.45 -5.22
CA HIS A 47 46.59 -20.39 -5.71
C HIS A 47 48.04 -20.82 -5.67
N GLU A 48 48.83 -20.31 -6.64
CA GLU A 48 50.28 -20.39 -6.62
C GLU A 48 50.82 -19.66 -5.40
N THR A 49 51.96 -20.16 -4.85
CA THR A 49 52.72 -19.50 -3.80
C THR A 49 54.09 -19.06 -4.38
N GLU A 50 54.85 -18.31 -3.61
CA GLU A 50 56.20 -17.91 -4.00
C GLU A 50 57.13 -19.12 -4.22
N ASP A 51 56.90 -20.22 -3.52
CA ASP A 51 57.53 -21.50 -3.72
C ASP A 51 56.76 -22.31 -4.78
N SER A 52 57.33 -22.42 -5.97
CA SER A 52 56.72 -23.15 -7.10
C SER A 52 56.50 -24.65 -6.85
N SER A 53 57.06 -25.23 -5.77
CA SER A 53 56.81 -26.59 -5.35
C SER A 53 55.53 -26.77 -4.53
N LYS A 54 54.93 -25.66 -4.07
CA LYS A 54 53.76 -25.61 -3.18
C LYS A 54 52.65 -24.76 -3.77
N VAL A 55 51.43 -25.09 -3.37
CA VAL A 55 50.25 -24.31 -3.70
C VAL A 55 49.40 -24.17 -2.43
N ARG A 56 48.63 -23.12 -2.34
CA ARG A 56 47.73 -22.89 -1.19
C ARG A 56 46.27 -23.03 -1.62
N LEU A 57 45.59 -23.97 -0.98
CA LEU A 57 44.15 -24.07 -1.03
C LEU A 57 43.58 -23.09 0.03
N VAL A 58 42.63 -22.27 -0.36
CA VAL A 58 41.89 -21.34 0.51
C VAL A 58 40.41 -21.64 0.39
N MET A 59 39.75 -21.80 1.53
CA MET A 59 38.32 -22.00 1.57
C MET A 59 37.66 -20.95 2.46
N LYS A 60 36.52 -20.41 2.04
CA LYS A 60 35.69 -19.49 2.81
C LYS A 60 34.23 -19.90 2.73
N GLY A 61 33.47 -19.66 3.79
CA GLY A 61 32.04 -20.01 3.82
C GLY A 61 31.39 -19.80 5.16
N ALA A 62 30.24 -20.44 5.33
CA ALA A 62 29.52 -20.42 6.57
C ALA A 62 30.37 -21.05 7.69
N PRO A 63 30.57 -20.37 8.84
CA PRO A 63 31.51 -20.79 9.89
C PRO A 63 31.32 -22.24 10.31
N GLU A 64 30.09 -22.69 10.48
CA GLU A 64 29.78 -24.08 10.86
C GLU A 64 30.20 -25.13 9.81
N ARG A 65 30.20 -24.74 8.53
CA ARG A 65 30.67 -25.62 7.44
C ARG A 65 32.17 -25.66 7.32
N ILE A 66 32.83 -24.54 7.66
CA ILE A 66 34.28 -24.44 7.63
C ILE A 66 34.88 -25.18 8.82
N VAL A 67 34.42 -24.91 10.05
CA VAL A 67 34.92 -25.55 11.26
C VAL A 67 34.80 -27.08 11.21
N ALA A 68 33.72 -27.61 10.63
CA ALA A 68 33.53 -29.05 10.48
C ALA A 68 34.55 -29.73 9.57
N ARG A 69 35.28 -28.97 8.73
CA ARG A 69 36.31 -29.46 7.79
C ARG A 69 37.73 -29.25 8.28
N CYS A 70 37.91 -28.54 9.41
CA CYS A 70 39.22 -28.22 9.93
C CYS A 70 39.67 -29.24 10.97
N SER A 71 40.92 -29.69 10.84
CA SER A 71 41.59 -30.55 11.82
C SER A 71 42.50 -29.76 12.77
N THR A 72 42.92 -28.57 12.35
CA THR A 72 43.81 -27.69 13.14
C THR A 72 43.29 -26.27 13.12
N ILE A 73 43.80 -25.45 14.06
CA ILE A 73 43.47 -24.03 14.21
C ILE A 73 44.77 -23.23 14.37
N LEU A 74 44.83 -22.09 13.69
CA LEU A 74 45.94 -21.14 13.81
C LEU A 74 45.66 -20.15 14.96
N VAL A 75 46.50 -20.13 15.98
CA VAL A 75 46.39 -19.20 17.12
C VAL A 75 47.70 -18.39 17.22
N GLY A 76 47.60 -17.15 16.81
CA GLY A 76 48.83 -16.34 16.61
C GLY A 76 49.64 -16.87 15.44
N GLU A 77 50.85 -17.39 15.70
CA GLU A 77 51.73 -18.00 14.72
C GLU A 77 51.84 -19.51 14.89
N GLU A 78 51.18 -20.09 15.90
CA GLU A 78 51.24 -21.52 16.23
C GLU A 78 49.99 -22.26 15.76
N GLU A 79 50.21 -23.45 15.26
CA GLU A 79 49.15 -24.37 14.84
C GLU A 79 48.84 -25.36 15.96
N HIS A 80 47.58 -25.47 16.32
CA HIS A 80 47.06 -26.39 17.34
C HIS A 80 46.01 -27.32 16.78
N ASP A 81 45.85 -28.48 17.39
CA ASP A 81 44.75 -29.40 17.02
C ASP A 81 43.38 -28.77 17.33
N MET A 82 42.41 -29.00 16.44
CA MET A 82 41.04 -28.54 16.59
C MET A 82 40.29 -29.41 17.62
N THR A 83 40.46 -29.08 18.91
CA THR A 83 39.72 -29.75 19.99
C THR A 83 38.29 -29.25 20.10
N ASP A 84 37.44 -30.00 20.82
CA ASP A 84 36.04 -29.57 21.01
C ASP A 84 35.96 -28.24 21.77
N GLN A 85 36.90 -27.96 22.68
CA GLN A 85 37.02 -26.64 23.35
C GLN A 85 37.23 -25.50 22.36
N TRP A 86 38.06 -25.71 21.33
CA TRP A 86 38.26 -24.69 20.27
C TRP A 86 37.02 -24.52 19.40
N LYS A 87 36.33 -25.60 19.07
CA LYS A 87 35.05 -25.53 18.34
C LYS A 87 34.01 -24.72 19.10
N GLU A 88 33.81 -25.00 20.40
CA GLU A 88 32.92 -24.22 21.26
C GLU A 88 33.32 -22.74 21.34
N THR A 89 34.62 -22.46 21.41
CA THR A 89 35.11 -21.07 21.46
C THR A 89 34.84 -20.32 20.15
N VAL A 90 35.06 -20.95 19.01
CA VAL A 90 34.75 -20.39 17.68
C VAL A 90 33.25 -20.18 17.52
N GLU A 91 32.45 -21.14 17.98
CA GLU A 91 30.99 -21.03 17.96
C GLU A 91 30.48 -19.88 18.84
N ALA A 92 31.01 -19.76 20.05
CA ALA A 92 30.66 -18.63 20.93
C ALA A 92 31.06 -17.26 20.33
N ALA A 93 32.22 -17.18 19.69
CA ALA A 93 32.65 -15.98 18.97
C ALA A 93 31.73 -15.66 17.77
N TYR A 94 31.37 -16.68 16.99
CA TYR A 94 30.44 -16.57 15.89
C TYR A 94 29.06 -16.11 16.34
N MET A 95 28.52 -16.70 17.39
CA MET A 95 27.22 -16.31 17.96
C MET A 95 27.26 -14.89 18.52
N GLY A 96 28.35 -14.48 19.16
CA GLY A 96 28.55 -13.12 19.67
C GLY A 96 28.61 -12.05 18.58
N LEU A 97 29.21 -12.35 17.42
CA LEU A 97 29.24 -11.46 16.25
C LEU A 97 27.85 -11.41 15.59
N GLY A 98 27.22 -12.58 15.43
CA GLY A 98 25.87 -12.70 14.86
C GLY A 98 24.81 -11.97 15.68
N ALA A 99 24.91 -11.99 17.02
CA ALA A 99 24.01 -11.28 17.92
C ALA A 99 24.07 -9.74 17.75
N ARG A 100 25.15 -9.21 17.18
CA ARG A 100 25.29 -7.79 16.79
C ARG A 100 24.73 -7.48 15.41
N GLY A 101 24.16 -8.47 14.72
CA GLY A 101 23.64 -8.32 13.34
C GLY A 101 24.74 -8.42 12.28
N GLU A 102 25.92 -8.91 12.64
CA GLU A 102 27.04 -9.03 11.71
C GLU A 102 26.94 -10.34 10.92
N ARG A 103 27.20 -10.27 9.61
CA ARG A 103 27.33 -11.46 8.75
C ARG A 103 28.75 -11.98 8.90
N VAL A 104 28.91 -13.23 9.32
CA VAL A 104 30.19 -13.84 9.63
C VAL A 104 30.56 -14.88 8.60
N LEU A 105 31.80 -14.84 8.12
CA LEU A 105 32.43 -15.86 7.26
C LEU A 105 33.58 -16.51 8.01
N GLY A 106 33.69 -17.83 7.91
CA GLY A 106 34.84 -18.59 8.33
C GLY A 106 35.86 -18.74 7.19
N PHE A 107 37.13 -18.76 7.55
CA PHE A 107 38.24 -18.93 6.62
C PHE A 107 39.15 -20.07 7.08
N CYS A 108 39.58 -20.91 6.14
CA CYS A 108 40.56 -21.96 6.35
C CYS A 108 41.45 -22.10 5.15
N ASP A 109 42.62 -22.67 5.36
CA ASP A 109 43.61 -22.92 4.32
C ASP A 109 44.26 -24.31 4.48
N LEU A 110 44.97 -24.73 3.45
CA LEU A 110 45.80 -25.90 3.46
C LEU A 110 46.95 -25.72 2.43
N GLU A 111 48.15 -26.03 2.84
CA GLU A 111 49.30 -26.07 1.97
C GLU A 111 49.38 -27.44 1.28
N LEU A 112 49.45 -27.47 -0.04
CA LEU A 112 49.51 -28.68 -0.86
C LEU A 112 50.76 -28.66 -1.69
N SER A 113 51.30 -29.85 -2.01
CA SER A 113 52.36 -29.98 -2.99
C SER A 113 51.81 -29.75 -4.40
N ALA A 114 52.55 -29.04 -5.24
CA ALA A 114 52.18 -28.85 -6.63
C ALA A 114 52.11 -30.23 -7.35
N LYS A 115 51.01 -30.46 -8.07
CA LYS A 115 50.76 -31.68 -8.82
C LYS A 115 51.10 -31.47 -10.29
N ALA A 116 51.83 -32.43 -10.90
CA ALA A 116 52.13 -32.42 -12.32
C ALA A 116 50.89 -32.49 -13.20
N GLU A 117 49.84 -33.17 -12.74
CA GLU A 117 48.55 -33.33 -13.42
C GLU A 117 47.61 -32.12 -13.26
N GLY A 118 48.01 -31.11 -12.46
CA GLY A 118 47.18 -29.97 -12.13
C GLY A 118 46.06 -30.27 -11.16
N PHE A 119 45.22 -29.23 -10.88
CA PHE A 119 44.06 -29.32 -9.99
C PHE A 119 42.78 -29.12 -10.83
N HIS A 120 41.85 -30.06 -10.69
CA HIS A 120 40.57 -30.03 -11.43
C HIS A 120 39.43 -30.56 -10.59
N VAL A 121 38.22 -30.24 -11.02
CA VAL A 121 36.97 -30.71 -10.45
C VAL A 121 36.13 -31.30 -11.58
N GLU A 122 35.80 -32.59 -11.50
CA GLU A 122 34.95 -33.30 -12.45
C GLU A 122 33.75 -33.88 -11.69
N ASP A 123 32.54 -33.68 -12.20
CA ASP A 123 31.27 -34.20 -11.64
C ASP A 123 31.10 -34.01 -10.12
N ASP A 124 31.41 -32.82 -9.59
CA ASP A 124 31.43 -32.48 -8.17
C ASP A 124 32.52 -33.19 -7.32
N GLU A 125 33.41 -33.98 -7.92
CA GLU A 125 34.55 -34.58 -7.24
C GLU A 125 35.83 -33.78 -7.50
N ALA A 126 36.49 -33.35 -6.44
CA ALA A 126 37.74 -32.60 -6.49
C ALA A 126 38.94 -33.58 -6.35
N ASN A 127 39.98 -33.44 -7.19
CA ASN A 127 41.21 -34.25 -7.07
C ASN A 127 42.14 -33.76 -5.92
N PHE A 128 41.61 -32.94 -4.99
CA PHE A 128 42.31 -32.38 -3.85
C PHE A 128 41.44 -32.49 -2.56
N PRO A 129 42.06 -32.49 -1.36
CA PRO A 129 41.33 -32.66 -0.12
C PRO A 129 40.49 -31.45 0.20
N LEU A 130 39.23 -31.70 0.66
CA LEU A 130 38.31 -30.69 1.18
C LEU A 130 38.10 -30.84 2.70
N GLU A 131 38.86 -31.69 3.36
CA GLU A 131 38.88 -31.97 4.81
C GLU A 131 40.31 -31.95 5.33
N GLY A 132 40.46 -31.88 6.66
CA GLY A 132 41.78 -31.78 7.26
C GLY A 132 42.44 -30.40 7.07
N LEU A 133 41.62 -29.38 6.96
CA LEU A 133 42.05 -27.99 6.73
C LEU A 133 42.47 -27.33 8.06
N ARG A 134 43.21 -26.24 7.95
CA ARG A 134 43.61 -25.40 9.07
C ARG A 134 42.66 -24.18 9.16
N PHE A 135 41.97 -24.03 10.29
CA PHE A 135 41.12 -22.86 10.54
C PHE A 135 41.97 -21.61 10.79
N VAL A 136 41.74 -20.56 9.98
CA VAL A 136 42.49 -19.32 10.06
C VAL A 136 41.77 -18.27 10.91
N GLY A 137 40.44 -18.21 10.82
CA GLY A 137 39.68 -17.25 11.62
C GLY A 137 38.30 -16.92 11.06
N LEU A 138 37.65 -15.99 11.74
CA LEU A 138 36.37 -15.41 11.35
C LEU A 138 36.56 -13.97 10.88
N MET A 139 35.83 -13.59 9.85
CA MET A 139 35.68 -12.20 9.44
C MET A 139 34.20 -11.86 9.44
N SER A 140 33.87 -10.78 10.12
CA SER A 140 32.51 -10.26 10.13
C SER A 140 32.40 -8.99 9.32
N MET A 141 31.22 -8.79 8.74
CA MET A 141 30.85 -7.56 8.03
C MET A 141 29.46 -7.16 8.45
N ILE A 142 29.24 -5.87 8.57
CA ILE A 142 27.96 -5.28 8.88
C ILE A 142 27.52 -4.42 7.72
N ASP A 143 26.28 -4.63 7.28
CA ASP A 143 25.58 -3.75 6.36
C ASP A 143 24.35 -3.23 7.11
N PRO A 144 24.43 -2.04 7.71
CA PRO A 144 23.35 -1.54 8.53
C PRO A 144 22.12 -1.25 7.68
N PRO A 145 20.92 -1.53 8.18
CA PRO A 145 19.69 -1.18 7.47
C PRO A 145 19.62 0.31 7.20
N ARG A 146 19.03 0.71 6.09
CA ARG A 146 18.86 2.11 5.74
C ARG A 146 18.10 2.86 6.85
N PRO A 147 18.46 4.10 7.19
CA PRO A 147 17.86 4.85 8.30
C PRO A 147 16.35 5.06 8.18
N SER A 148 15.80 5.02 6.95
CA SER A 148 14.36 5.17 6.70
C SER A 148 13.54 3.91 6.99
N VAL A 149 14.14 2.72 7.11
CA VAL A 149 13.44 1.44 7.23
C VAL A 149 12.69 1.30 8.56
N PRO A 150 13.26 1.63 9.73
CA PRO A 150 12.52 1.50 11.01
C PRO A 150 11.26 2.37 11.05
N ASP A 151 11.32 3.60 10.51
CA ASP A 151 10.14 4.47 10.42
C ASP A 151 9.07 3.91 9.47
N ALA A 152 9.50 3.36 8.33
CA ALA A 152 8.62 2.72 7.37
C ALA A 152 7.89 1.50 7.97
N ILE A 153 8.61 0.63 8.70
CA ILE A 153 8.02 -0.53 9.38
C ILE A 153 7.01 -0.09 10.44
N ARG A 154 7.36 0.94 11.24
CA ARG A 154 6.44 1.51 12.23
C ARG A 154 5.16 2.03 11.58
N LYS A 155 5.25 2.72 10.43
CA LYS A 155 4.08 3.20 9.67
C LYS A 155 3.25 2.03 9.12
N CYS A 156 3.88 0.98 8.57
CA CYS A 156 3.18 -0.23 8.16
C CYS A 156 2.40 -0.86 9.33
N ARG A 157 3.02 -1.02 10.48
CA ARG A 157 2.38 -1.58 11.67
C ARG A 157 1.20 -0.72 12.16
N SER A 158 1.37 0.62 12.18
CA SER A 158 0.27 1.53 12.53
C SER A 158 -0.89 1.46 11.54
N ALA A 159 -0.60 1.14 10.28
CA ALA A 159 -1.58 0.92 9.22
C ALA A 159 -2.21 -0.48 9.26
N GLY A 160 -1.87 -1.32 10.25
CA GLY A 160 -2.35 -2.70 10.39
C GLY A 160 -1.75 -3.67 9.37
N ILE A 161 -0.62 -3.31 8.75
CA ILE A 161 0.11 -4.15 7.82
C ILE A 161 1.19 -4.89 8.59
N ARG A 162 1.17 -6.21 8.52
CA ARG A 162 2.18 -7.06 9.13
C ARG A 162 3.40 -7.16 8.22
N VAL A 163 4.59 -6.99 8.78
CA VAL A 163 5.85 -7.11 8.07
C VAL A 163 6.56 -8.37 8.54
N ILE A 164 6.85 -9.27 7.61
CA ILE A 164 7.55 -10.54 7.85
C ILE A 164 8.90 -10.46 7.16
N MET A 165 9.97 -10.81 7.87
CA MET A 165 11.31 -10.93 7.29
C MET A 165 11.55 -12.34 6.80
N VAL A 166 12.01 -12.47 5.55
CA VAL A 166 12.40 -13.76 4.95
C VAL A 166 13.81 -13.62 4.37
N THR A 167 14.79 -14.30 4.96
CA THR A 167 16.21 -14.12 4.62
C THR A 167 16.96 -15.45 4.51
N GLY A 168 18.04 -15.46 3.73
CA GLY A 168 19.02 -16.55 3.70
C GLY A 168 20.03 -16.52 4.85
N ASP A 169 20.04 -15.46 5.68
CA ASP A 169 20.99 -15.25 6.77
C ASP A 169 20.76 -16.22 7.95
N HIS A 170 21.77 -16.27 8.83
CA HIS A 170 21.67 -17.08 10.06
C HIS A 170 20.57 -16.55 11.00
N PRO A 171 19.84 -17.43 11.73
CA PRO A 171 18.73 -17.02 12.60
C PRO A 171 19.11 -15.94 13.62
N VAL A 172 20.30 -16.03 14.22
CA VAL A 172 20.80 -15.04 15.21
C VAL A 172 20.96 -13.66 14.56
N THR A 173 21.59 -13.61 13.38
CA THR A 173 21.77 -12.36 12.61
C THR A 173 20.43 -11.81 12.14
N ALA A 174 19.56 -12.66 11.59
CA ALA A 174 18.23 -12.28 11.14
C ALA A 174 17.38 -11.69 12.29
N LYS A 175 17.41 -12.32 13.46
CA LYS A 175 16.73 -11.86 14.68
C LYS A 175 17.27 -10.50 15.14
N ALA A 176 18.61 -10.31 15.15
CA ALA A 176 19.23 -9.05 15.53
C ALA A 176 18.85 -7.91 14.58
N ILE A 177 18.86 -8.16 13.25
CA ILE A 177 18.43 -7.19 12.25
C ILE A 177 16.94 -6.91 12.41
N ALA A 178 16.09 -7.92 12.58
CA ALA A 178 14.65 -7.76 12.73
C ALA A 178 14.30 -6.89 13.97
N ARG A 179 15.06 -7.03 15.06
CA ARG A 179 14.95 -6.15 16.24
C ARG A 179 15.40 -4.72 15.94
N SER A 180 16.52 -4.55 15.25
CA SER A 180 17.06 -3.22 14.94
C SER A 180 16.11 -2.40 14.02
N VAL A 181 15.37 -3.05 13.13
CA VAL A 181 14.41 -2.39 12.23
C VAL A 181 12.98 -2.34 12.77
N GLY A 182 12.69 -3.00 13.91
CA GLY A 182 11.39 -2.98 14.56
C GLY A 182 10.36 -3.98 13.99
N ILE A 183 10.79 -5.03 13.27
CA ILE A 183 9.95 -6.19 12.94
C ILE A 183 9.69 -7.01 14.18
N ILE A 184 10.69 -7.19 15.05
CA ILE A 184 10.52 -7.70 16.40
C ILE A 184 10.59 -6.50 17.35
N SER A 185 9.57 -6.30 18.16
CA SER A 185 9.48 -5.17 19.09
C SER A 185 10.46 -5.30 20.26
N GLU A 186 10.84 -4.18 20.86
CA GLU A 186 11.57 -4.19 22.12
C GLU A 186 10.72 -4.83 23.23
N GLY A 187 11.29 -5.82 23.92
CA GLY A 187 10.59 -6.57 24.98
C GLY A 187 9.81 -7.78 24.53
N THR A 188 9.65 -8.01 23.22
CA THR A 188 9.06 -9.25 22.70
C THR A 188 10.03 -10.40 22.78
N GLU A 189 9.60 -11.52 23.37
CA GLU A 189 10.42 -12.72 23.56
C GLU A 189 10.17 -13.75 22.45
N THR A 190 11.24 -14.32 21.95
CA THR A 190 11.19 -15.54 21.11
C THR A 190 11.32 -16.80 21.96
N VAL A 191 11.11 -17.96 21.37
CA VAL A 191 11.27 -19.26 22.06
C VAL A 191 12.67 -19.38 22.67
N GLU A 192 13.72 -18.93 21.97
CA GLU A 192 15.09 -18.96 22.48
C GLU A 192 15.31 -17.99 23.65
N ASP A 193 14.67 -16.81 23.63
CA ASP A 193 14.77 -15.84 24.74
C ASP A 193 14.10 -16.39 26.00
N ILE A 194 12.95 -17.05 25.84
CA ILE A 194 12.25 -17.71 26.95
C ILE A 194 13.08 -18.85 27.50
N ALA A 195 13.66 -19.70 26.62
CA ALA A 195 14.54 -20.79 27.01
C ALA A 195 15.74 -20.30 27.81
N GLN A 196 16.39 -19.23 27.36
CA GLN A 196 17.52 -18.60 28.04
C GLN A 196 17.11 -17.99 29.39
N ARG A 197 15.97 -17.29 29.45
CA ARG A 197 15.45 -16.69 30.70
C ARG A 197 15.09 -17.71 31.75
N LEU A 198 14.47 -18.84 31.34
CA LEU A 198 14.06 -19.91 32.24
C LEU A 198 15.16 -20.95 32.48
N ASN A 199 16.29 -20.86 31.77
CA ASN A 199 17.40 -21.82 31.79
C ASN A 199 16.94 -23.28 31.53
N ILE A 200 16.06 -23.44 30.52
CA ILE A 200 15.54 -24.74 30.06
C ILE A 200 15.93 -24.96 28.59
N PRO A 201 15.99 -26.21 28.13
CA PRO A 201 16.19 -26.50 26.71
C PRO A 201 15.10 -25.85 25.83
N VAL A 202 15.49 -25.37 24.65
CA VAL A 202 14.55 -24.74 23.68
C VAL A 202 13.36 -25.67 23.34
N GLU A 203 13.60 -26.98 23.29
CA GLU A 203 12.60 -28.01 22.97
C GLU A 203 11.49 -28.15 24.04
N GLN A 204 11.72 -27.64 25.24
CA GLN A 204 10.74 -27.66 26.34
C GLN A 204 9.90 -26.39 26.43
N VAL A 205 10.20 -25.38 25.64
CA VAL A 205 9.40 -24.15 25.59
C VAL A 205 8.22 -24.38 24.64
N ASP A 206 7.02 -24.12 25.12
CA ASP A 206 5.83 -24.12 24.25
C ASP A 206 5.93 -22.94 23.27
N PRO A 207 5.99 -23.17 21.95
CA PRO A 207 6.07 -22.10 20.94
C PRO A 207 4.94 -21.06 21.04
N ARG A 208 3.78 -21.46 21.59
CA ARG A 208 2.62 -20.57 21.78
C ARG A 208 2.83 -19.51 22.87
N GLN A 209 3.84 -19.67 23.73
CA GLN A 209 4.18 -18.69 24.76
C GLN A 209 5.06 -17.56 24.23
N ALA A 210 5.64 -17.73 23.05
CA ALA A 210 6.46 -16.71 22.41
C ALA A 210 5.59 -15.75 21.62
N ASP A 211 5.80 -14.45 21.78
CA ASP A 211 5.09 -13.43 21.01
C ASP A 211 5.67 -13.26 19.59
N ALA A 212 6.95 -13.57 19.40
CA ALA A 212 7.63 -13.56 18.12
C ALA A 212 8.15 -14.94 17.73
N ALA A 213 8.00 -15.29 16.44
CA ALA A 213 8.48 -16.55 15.88
C ALA A 213 9.73 -16.31 15.01
N VAL A 214 10.81 -17.01 15.31
CA VAL A 214 12.01 -17.09 14.45
C VAL A 214 12.15 -18.53 13.98
N LEU A 215 11.97 -18.75 12.69
CA LEU A 215 11.93 -20.09 12.09
C LEU A 215 13.05 -20.26 11.08
N THR A 216 13.60 -21.45 11.02
CA THR A 216 14.64 -21.79 10.04
C THR A 216 14.07 -22.53 8.85
N GLY A 217 14.73 -22.41 7.68
CA GLY A 217 14.38 -23.19 6.52
C GLY A 217 14.41 -24.72 6.77
N GLY A 218 15.28 -25.19 7.67
CA GLY A 218 15.31 -26.60 8.10
C GLY A 218 14.01 -27.04 8.79
N GLN A 219 13.46 -26.22 9.65
CA GLN A 219 12.18 -26.48 10.32
C GLN A 219 11.01 -26.48 9.33
N LEU A 220 11.01 -25.53 8.37
CA LEU A 220 9.97 -25.45 7.34
C LEU A 220 9.86 -26.70 6.45
N VAL A 221 10.95 -27.45 6.25
CA VAL A 221 10.92 -28.70 5.47
C VAL A 221 10.08 -29.80 6.16
N HIS A 222 10.04 -29.78 7.48
CA HIS A 222 9.37 -30.78 8.30
C HIS A 222 7.97 -30.36 8.78
N MET A 223 7.57 -29.11 8.54
CA MET A 223 6.27 -28.56 8.88
C MET A 223 5.22 -28.95 7.85
N THR A 224 4.00 -29.22 8.32
CA THR A 224 2.84 -29.33 7.46
C THR A 224 2.32 -27.93 7.07
N GLU A 225 1.40 -27.88 6.11
CA GLU A 225 0.76 -26.62 5.73
C GLU A 225 -0.06 -26.04 6.88
N GLU A 226 -0.72 -26.89 7.66
CA GLU A 226 -1.51 -26.51 8.83
C GLU A 226 -0.64 -25.91 9.93
N ASP A 227 0.56 -26.48 10.18
CA ASP A 227 1.49 -25.94 11.18
C ASP A 227 1.98 -24.54 10.79
N LEU A 228 2.30 -24.35 9.50
CA LEU A 228 2.69 -23.03 9.00
C LEU A 228 1.55 -22.02 9.12
N ASP A 229 0.33 -22.41 8.80
CA ASP A 229 -0.85 -21.55 8.90
C ASP A 229 -1.14 -21.16 10.36
N GLU A 230 -0.99 -22.11 11.31
CA GLU A 230 -1.13 -21.83 12.75
C GLU A 230 -0.10 -20.78 13.21
N ILE A 231 1.14 -20.89 12.79
CA ILE A 231 2.19 -19.90 13.12
C ILE A 231 1.87 -18.54 12.50
N LEU A 232 1.47 -18.51 11.23
CA LEU A 232 1.11 -17.29 10.54
C LEU A 232 -0.11 -16.59 11.15
N ILE A 233 -1.03 -17.31 11.75
CA ILE A 233 -2.23 -16.76 12.42
C ILE A 233 -1.87 -16.24 13.82
N ASN A 234 -1.14 -17.04 14.61
CA ASN A 234 -0.94 -16.77 16.02
C ASN A 234 0.15 -15.75 16.32
N HIS A 235 1.14 -15.59 15.44
CA HIS A 235 2.25 -14.66 15.66
C HIS A 235 2.14 -13.44 14.75
N SER A 236 2.29 -12.26 15.31
CA SER A 236 2.32 -10.99 14.57
C SER A 236 3.72 -10.60 14.08
N GLU A 237 4.76 -11.08 14.75
CA GLU A 237 6.17 -10.77 14.52
C GLU A 237 6.90 -12.06 14.12
N ILE A 238 7.23 -12.19 12.81
CA ILE A 238 7.77 -13.44 12.26
C ILE A 238 9.02 -13.17 11.44
N VAL A 239 10.03 -14.00 11.64
CA VAL A 239 11.28 -14.02 10.89
C VAL A 239 11.54 -15.44 10.38
N PHE A 240 11.71 -15.58 9.09
CA PHE A 240 12.16 -16.81 8.45
C PHE A 240 13.63 -16.66 8.04
N ALA A 241 14.50 -17.48 8.61
CA ALA A 241 15.95 -17.44 8.42
C ALA A 241 16.43 -18.68 7.64
N ARG A 242 17.53 -18.56 6.92
CA ARG A 242 18.13 -19.65 6.11
C ARG A 242 17.15 -20.29 5.13
N THR A 243 16.28 -19.48 4.53
CA THR A 243 15.28 -19.95 3.58
C THR A 243 15.86 -20.14 2.18
N SER A 244 15.38 -21.17 1.50
CA SER A 244 15.61 -21.39 0.06
C SER A 244 14.56 -20.63 -0.79
N PRO A 245 14.79 -20.46 -2.11
CA PRO A 245 13.79 -19.84 -2.99
C PRO A 245 12.42 -20.53 -2.98
N GLN A 246 12.40 -21.86 -2.92
CA GLN A 246 11.16 -22.64 -2.85
C GLN A 246 10.40 -22.42 -1.53
N GLN A 247 11.14 -22.28 -0.42
CA GLN A 247 10.54 -21.99 0.87
C GLN A 247 9.98 -20.57 0.94
N LYS A 248 10.59 -19.60 0.27
CA LYS A 248 9.99 -18.25 0.13
C LYS A 248 8.63 -18.31 -0.56
N LEU A 249 8.51 -19.12 -1.60
CA LEU A 249 7.24 -19.36 -2.30
C LEU A 249 6.19 -19.98 -1.36
N LEU A 250 6.56 -21.03 -0.59
CA LEU A 250 5.66 -21.68 0.37
C LEU A 250 5.14 -20.71 1.45
N ILE A 251 5.98 -19.79 1.93
CA ILE A 251 5.57 -18.76 2.90
C ILE A 251 4.51 -17.83 2.29
N VAL A 252 4.71 -17.41 1.03
CA VAL A 252 3.73 -16.55 0.32
C VAL A 252 2.41 -17.29 0.14
N GLU A 253 2.45 -18.56 -0.28
CA GLU A 253 1.25 -19.40 -0.44
C GLU A 253 0.52 -19.61 0.90
N GLY A 254 1.25 -19.83 2.00
CA GLY A 254 0.69 -19.87 3.34
C GLY A 254 -0.02 -18.58 3.74
N CYS A 255 0.61 -17.43 3.50
CA CYS A 255 -0.03 -16.13 3.75
C CYS A 255 -1.31 -15.92 2.92
N GLN A 256 -1.32 -16.31 1.64
CA GLN A 256 -2.50 -16.24 0.79
C GLN A 256 -3.60 -17.22 1.23
N ARG A 257 -3.22 -18.42 1.67
CA ARG A 257 -4.15 -19.47 2.15
C ARG A 257 -4.93 -19.03 3.39
N ILE A 258 -4.30 -18.28 4.30
CA ILE A 258 -5.00 -17.69 5.46
C ILE A 258 -5.82 -16.42 5.08
N GLY A 259 -5.93 -16.08 3.79
CA GLY A 259 -6.73 -14.97 3.29
C GLY A 259 -6.05 -13.60 3.35
N ALA A 260 -4.73 -13.55 3.57
CA ALA A 260 -3.98 -12.29 3.54
C ALA A 260 -3.63 -11.90 2.11
N ILE A 261 -3.72 -10.59 1.80
CA ILE A 261 -3.14 -10.02 0.59
C ILE A 261 -1.66 -9.76 0.85
N THR A 262 -0.81 -10.39 0.05
CA THR A 262 0.63 -10.41 0.25
C THR A 262 1.35 -9.52 -0.75
N ALA A 263 2.25 -8.67 -0.23
CA ALA A 263 3.27 -8.00 -1.04
C ALA A 263 4.63 -8.61 -0.73
N VAL A 264 5.42 -8.89 -1.76
CA VAL A 264 6.79 -9.41 -1.62
C VAL A 264 7.76 -8.41 -2.21
N THR A 265 8.83 -8.13 -1.47
CA THR A 265 9.95 -7.33 -1.98
C THR A 265 11.17 -8.20 -2.16
N GLY A 266 11.87 -8.04 -3.28
CA GLY A 266 13.09 -8.78 -3.56
C GLY A 266 13.94 -8.11 -4.63
N ASP A 267 15.24 -8.42 -4.63
CA ASP A 267 16.22 -7.92 -5.59
C ASP A 267 16.90 -9.05 -6.39
N GLY A 268 16.88 -10.26 -5.84
CA GLY A 268 17.58 -11.41 -6.39
C GLY A 268 16.75 -12.26 -7.35
N VAL A 269 17.46 -13.01 -8.20
CA VAL A 269 16.87 -14.06 -9.06
C VAL A 269 16.11 -15.10 -8.22
N ASN A 270 16.61 -15.36 -7.00
CA ASN A 270 16.04 -16.33 -6.05
C ASN A 270 14.66 -15.90 -5.52
N ASP A 271 14.32 -14.62 -5.61
CA ASP A 271 13.06 -14.06 -5.14
C ASP A 271 11.97 -14.08 -6.22
N SER A 272 12.35 -14.27 -7.49
CA SER A 272 11.43 -14.17 -8.62
C SER A 272 10.20 -15.08 -8.54
N PRO A 273 10.27 -16.35 -8.06
CA PRO A 273 9.08 -17.17 -7.90
C PRO A 273 8.10 -16.60 -6.86
N ALA A 274 8.62 -16.08 -5.75
CA ALA A 274 7.82 -15.47 -4.69
C ALA A 274 7.23 -14.11 -5.14
N LEU A 275 8.02 -13.29 -5.86
CA LEU A 275 7.55 -12.03 -6.47
C LEU A 275 6.39 -12.25 -7.43
N LYS A 276 6.50 -13.26 -8.29
CA LYS A 276 5.45 -13.59 -9.27
C LYS A 276 4.19 -14.17 -8.63
N LYS A 277 4.32 -14.88 -7.51
CA LYS A 277 3.20 -15.52 -6.81
C LYS A 277 2.44 -14.56 -5.91
N ALA A 278 3.11 -13.56 -5.37
CA ALA A 278 2.49 -12.56 -4.50
C ALA A 278 1.34 -11.83 -5.19
N ASP A 279 0.44 -11.24 -4.43
CA ASP A 279 -0.60 -10.36 -4.97
C ASP A 279 0.00 -9.06 -5.52
N ILE A 280 1.13 -8.62 -4.96
CA ILE A 280 1.96 -7.53 -5.48
C ILE A 280 3.44 -7.91 -5.33
N GLY A 281 4.12 -8.15 -6.44
CA GLY A 281 5.58 -8.29 -6.49
C GLY A 281 6.27 -6.94 -6.62
N ILE A 282 7.27 -6.64 -5.79
CA ILE A 282 7.98 -5.36 -5.78
C ILE A 282 9.48 -5.63 -5.95
N ALA A 283 10.07 -5.18 -7.05
CA ALA A 283 11.50 -5.30 -7.32
C ALA A 283 12.24 -3.99 -7.08
N MET A 284 13.53 -4.12 -6.74
CA MET A 284 14.44 -2.98 -6.66
C MET A 284 14.88 -2.53 -8.06
N GLY A 285 14.90 -1.22 -8.31
CA GLY A 285 15.18 -0.66 -9.63
C GLY A 285 16.67 -0.55 -9.95
N ILE A 286 17.50 -0.24 -8.96
CA ILE A 286 18.95 -0.07 -9.13
C ILE A 286 19.66 -1.40 -8.89
N MET A 287 19.45 -2.03 -7.74
CA MET A 287 20.12 -3.27 -7.32
C MET A 287 19.42 -4.54 -7.82
N GLY A 288 18.14 -4.44 -8.22
CA GLY A 288 17.35 -5.59 -8.65
C GLY A 288 17.87 -6.21 -9.94
N SER A 289 17.87 -7.54 -9.99
CA SER A 289 18.17 -8.30 -11.21
C SER A 289 17.09 -8.11 -12.28
N ASP A 290 17.46 -8.26 -13.56
CA ASP A 290 16.47 -8.16 -14.64
C ASP A 290 15.34 -9.20 -14.50
N VAL A 291 15.66 -10.38 -13.96
CA VAL A 291 14.67 -11.44 -13.71
C VAL A 291 13.69 -11.03 -12.62
N SER A 292 14.15 -10.42 -11.52
CA SER A 292 13.25 -9.92 -10.46
C SER A 292 12.38 -8.77 -10.97
N LYS A 293 12.94 -7.86 -11.78
CA LYS A 293 12.16 -6.75 -12.39
C LYS A 293 11.08 -7.24 -13.35
N GLN A 294 11.36 -8.30 -14.12
CA GLN A 294 10.37 -8.91 -15.02
C GLN A 294 9.29 -9.71 -14.29
N ALA A 295 9.60 -10.23 -13.10
CA ALA A 295 8.65 -10.99 -12.28
C ALA A 295 7.74 -10.08 -11.42
N ALA A 296 8.13 -8.83 -11.19
CA ALA A 296 7.46 -7.91 -10.31
C ALA A 296 6.39 -7.07 -11.03
N ASP A 297 5.36 -6.68 -10.27
CA ASP A 297 4.31 -5.75 -10.72
C ASP A 297 4.72 -4.28 -10.55
N MET A 298 5.63 -4.01 -9.59
CA MET A 298 6.11 -2.68 -9.24
C MET A 298 7.63 -2.66 -9.15
N ILE A 299 8.24 -1.56 -9.59
CA ILE A 299 9.69 -1.36 -9.50
C ILE A 299 9.96 -0.08 -8.70
N LEU A 300 10.74 -0.20 -7.62
CA LEU A 300 11.18 0.94 -6.82
C LEU A 300 12.43 1.56 -7.44
N MET A 301 12.29 2.70 -8.07
CA MET A 301 13.38 3.38 -8.78
C MET A 301 14.51 3.88 -7.88
N ASP A 302 14.23 4.08 -6.60
CA ASP A 302 15.16 4.58 -5.57
C ASP A 302 15.70 3.49 -4.64
N ASP A 303 15.29 2.23 -4.83
CA ASP A 303 15.58 1.08 -3.96
C ASP A 303 15.27 1.33 -2.48
N ASN A 304 14.32 2.20 -2.19
CA ASN A 304 14.00 2.59 -0.83
C ASN A 304 12.71 1.90 -0.36
N PHE A 305 12.81 1.05 0.66
CA PHE A 305 11.66 0.38 1.27
C PHE A 305 10.59 1.37 1.76
N SER A 306 10.97 2.58 2.19
CA SER A 306 9.99 3.59 2.61
C SER A 306 9.04 4.04 1.50
N SER A 307 9.44 3.90 0.23
CA SER A 307 8.60 4.23 -0.92
C SER A 307 7.40 3.30 -1.05
N ILE A 308 7.48 2.07 -0.49
CA ILE A 308 6.32 1.15 -0.38
C ILE A 308 5.23 1.75 0.51
N VAL A 309 5.61 2.39 1.61
CA VAL A 309 4.66 3.04 2.53
C VAL A 309 3.89 4.14 1.81
N TYR A 310 4.58 4.94 0.99
CA TYR A 310 3.93 5.94 0.13
C TYR A 310 2.99 5.28 -0.88
N GLY A 311 3.41 4.16 -1.50
CA GLY A 311 2.54 3.39 -2.40
C GLY A 311 1.27 2.89 -1.72
N VAL A 312 1.36 2.41 -0.48
CA VAL A 312 0.20 2.00 0.32
C VAL A 312 -0.70 3.19 0.66
N GLU A 313 -0.12 4.33 1.05
CA GLU A 313 -0.84 5.56 1.36
C GLU A 313 -1.61 6.06 0.14
N GLU A 314 -0.96 6.14 -1.02
CA GLU A 314 -1.58 6.54 -2.28
C GLU A 314 -2.68 5.56 -2.73
N GLY A 315 -2.46 4.26 -2.61
CA GLY A 315 -3.48 3.26 -2.93
C GLY A 315 -4.74 3.40 -2.06
N ARG A 316 -4.57 3.66 -0.77
CA ARG A 316 -5.69 3.94 0.15
C ARG A 316 -6.37 5.26 -0.18
N LEU A 317 -5.60 6.29 -0.55
CA LEU A 317 -6.11 7.60 -0.93
C LEU A 317 -6.94 7.52 -2.21
N ILE A 318 -6.47 6.80 -3.23
CA ILE A 318 -7.22 6.57 -4.47
C ILE A 318 -8.57 5.93 -4.18
N PHE A 319 -8.60 4.90 -3.34
CA PHE A 319 -9.85 4.23 -2.97
C PHE A 319 -10.82 5.16 -2.22
N ASP A 320 -10.31 5.96 -1.28
CA ASP A 320 -11.11 6.95 -0.54
C ASP A 320 -11.64 8.05 -1.48
N ASN A 321 -10.81 8.56 -2.38
CA ASN A 321 -11.21 9.60 -3.33
C ASN A 321 -12.21 9.09 -4.37
N LEU A 322 -12.08 7.83 -4.83
CA LEU A 322 -13.10 7.19 -5.66
C LEU A 322 -14.45 7.13 -4.94
N LYS A 323 -14.47 6.76 -3.65
CA LYS A 323 -15.73 6.79 -2.87
C LYS A 323 -16.33 8.19 -2.78
N LYS A 324 -15.51 9.23 -2.61
CA LYS A 324 -15.96 10.64 -2.56
C LYS A 324 -16.57 11.06 -3.90
N SER A 325 -15.90 10.72 -5.02
CA SER A 325 -16.37 11.03 -6.37
C SER A 325 -17.69 10.29 -6.67
N ILE A 326 -17.79 9.00 -6.30
CA ILE A 326 -19.03 8.22 -6.44
C ILE A 326 -20.15 8.80 -5.58
N ALA A 327 -19.86 9.20 -4.33
CA ALA A 327 -20.87 9.84 -3.47
C ALA A 327 -21.43 11.10 -4.12
N TYR A 328 -20.56 11.98 -4.63
CA TYR A 328 -20.96 13.22 -5.30
C TYR A 328 -21.82 12.96 -6.55
N THR A 329 -21.42 12.04 -7.42
CA THR A 329 -22.19 11.73 -8.63
C THR A 329 -23.51 11.02 -8.35
N LEU A 330 -23.59 10.23 -7.27
CA LEU A 330 -24.87 9.58 -6.91
C LEU A 330 -25.88 10.56 -6.33
N THR A 331 -25.45 11.61 -5.63
CA THR A 331 -26.37 12.60 -5.06
C THR A 331 -27.16 13.35 -6.13
N SER A 332 -26.55 13.65 -7.28
CA SER A 332 -27.21 14.36 -8.38
C SER A 332 -28.32 13.58 -9.08
N ASN A 333 -28.31 12.25 -9.01
CA ASN A 333 -29.35 11.42 -9.65
C ASN A 333 -30.75 11.64 -9.06
N ILE A 334 -30.88 11.93 -7.77
CA ILE A 334 -32.19 12.09 -7.14
C ILE A 334 -32.91 13.38 -7.58
N PRO A 335 -32.26 14.56 -7.61
CA PRO A 335 -32.88 15.77 -8.13
C PRO A 335 -33.20 15.71 -9.64
N GLU A 336 -32.65 14.76 -10.37
CA GLU A 336 -32.96 14.53 -11.79
C GLU A 336 -34.13 13.57 -12.00
N ILE A 337 -34.14 12.45 -11.27
CA ILE A 337 -35.17 11.40 -11.43
C ILE A 337 -36.50 11.83 -10.77
N LEU A 338 -36.44 12.46 -9.61
CA LEU A 338 -37.63 12.77 -8.82
C LEU A 338 -38.59 13.74 -9.53
N PRO A 339 -38.15 14.80 -10.25
CA PRO A 339 -39.01 15.65 -11.07
C PRO A 339 -39.76 14.88 -12.16
N PHE A 340 -39.10 13.92 -12.79
CA PHE A 340 -39.72 13.08 -13.79
C PHE A 340 -40.76 12.14 -13.17
N LEU A 341 -40.50 11.57 -12.02
CA LEU A 341 -41.44 10.74 -11.29
C LEU A 341 -42.69 11.54 -10.91
N MET A 342 -42.51 12.77 -10.39
CA MET A 342 -43.66 13.64 -10.06
C MET A 342 -44.45 14.11 -11.28
N PHE A 343 -43.79 14.36 -12.40
CA PHE A 343 -44.44 14.62 -13.69
C PHE A 343 -45.42 13.50 -14.08
N ILE A 344 -45.05 12.24 -13.84
CA ILE A 344 -45.89 11.09 -14.17
C ILE A 344 -46.98 10.88 -13.12
N THR A 345 -46.63 10.88 -11.81
CA THR A 345 -47.52 10.49 -10.73
C THR A 345 -48.52 11.58 -10.34
N LEU A 346 -48.07 12.83 -10.30
CA LEU A 346 -48.91 13.96 -9.93
C LEU A 346 -49.46 14.74 -11.13
N ASN A 347 -49.13 14.33 -12.36
CA ASN A 347 -49.54 15.01 -13.60
C ASN A 347 -49.26 16.52 -13.56
N ILE A 348 -48.11 16.96 -13.06
CA ILE A 348 -47.65 18.33 -13.12
C ILE A 348 -46.89 18.60 -14.45
N PRO A 349 -46.78 19.85 -14.93
CA PRO A 349 -45.88 20.19 -16.02
C PRO A 349 -44.44 19.80 -15.71
N LEU A 350 -43.64 19.44 -16.71
CA LEU A 350 -42.31 18.85 -16.53
C LEU A 350 -41.33 19.83 -15.88
N PRO A 351 -40.84 19.55 -14.64
CA PRO A 351 -39.98 20.47 -13.92
C PRO A 351 -38.55 20.52 -14.46
N LEU A 352 -38.05 19.43 -15.07
CA LEU A 352 -36.69 19.31 -15.59
C LEU A 352 -36.70 18.59 -16.94
N GLY A 353 -36.11 19.16 -17.96
CA GLY A 353 -36.06 18.60 -19.31
C GLY A 353 -34.91 17.62 -19.50
N THR A 354 -35.01 16.74 -20.48
CA THR A 354 -33.97 15.76 -20.79
C THR A 354 -32.63 16.39 -21.19
N ILE A 355 -32.69 17.51 -21.91
CA ILE A 355 -31.48 18.24 -22.35
C ILE A 355 -30.79 18.86 -21.14
N THR A 356 -31.57 19.41 -20.19
CA THR A 356 -31.03 19.98 -18.96
C THR A 356 -30.35 18.94 -18.08
N ILE A 357 -30.91 17.71 -17.99
CA ILE A 357 -30.28 16.57 -17.31
C ILE A 357 -28.91 16.26 -17.94
N LEU A 358 -28.85 16.13 -19.26
CA LEU A 358 -27.57 15.91 -19.95
C LEU A 358 -26.54 17.03 -19.71
N CYS A 359 -27.01 18.28 -19.58
CA CYS A 359 -26.13 19.41 -19.26
C CYS A 359 -25.59 19.33 -17.82
N ILE A 360 -26.37 18.75 -16.88
CA ILE A 360 -25.88 18.48 -15.52
C ILE A 360 -24.84 17.37 -15.57
N ASP A 361 -25.18 16.17 -15.98
CA ASP A 361 -24.32 14.99 -15.93
C ASP A 361 -23.00 15.16 -16.69
N LEU A 362 -23.08 15.60 -17.95
CA LEU A 362 -21.90 15.71 -18.83
C LEU A 362 -21.25 17.07 -18.80
N GLY A 363 -21.96 18.11 -18.36
CA GLY A 363 -21.48 19.48 -18.33
C GLY A 363 -20.98 19.88 -16.95
N THR A 364 -21.88 20.11 -16.02
CA THR A 364 -21.55 20.72 -14.72
C THR A 364 -20.91 19.74 -13.74
N ASP A 365 -21.35 18.48 -13.68
CA ASP A 365 -20.92 17.53 -12.66
C ASP A 365 -19.59 16.82 -12.94
N MET A 366 -19.25 16.62 -14.20
CA MET A 366 -18.10 15.80 -14.58
C MET A 366 -16.77 16.37 -14.09
N VAL A 367 -16.52 17.68 -14.27
CA VAL A 367 -15.26 18.30 -13.86
C VAL A 367 -15.11 18.36 -12.35
N PRO A 368 -16.12 18.77 -11.55
CA PRO A 368 -16.10 18.64 -10.10
C PRO A 368 -15.87 17.23 -9.59
N ALA A 369 -16.55 16.24 -10.13
CA ALA A 369 -16.38 14.82 -9.77
C ALA A 369 -14.93 14.34 -9.95
N ILE A 370 -14.31 14.66 -11.08
CA ILE A 370 -12.89 14.34 -11.37
C ILE A 370 -11.97 15.09 -10.41
N SER A 371 -12.30 16.32 -10.04
CA SER A 371 -11.46 17.13 -9.14
C SER A 371 -11.29 16.54 -7.75
N LEU A 372 -12.25 15.72 -7.29
CA LEU A 372 -12.16 14.99 -6.01
C LEU A 372 -11.07 13.92 -6.02
N ALA A 373 -10.65 13.42 -7.18
CA ALA A 373 -9.54 12.47 -7.28
C ALA A 373 -8.19 13.08 -6.83
N TYR A 374 -8.07 14.40 -6.87
CA TYR A 374 -6.86 15.13 -6.44
C TYR A 374 -6.89 15.58 -4.98
N GLU A 375 -7.85 15.09 -4.19
CA GLU A 375 -7.97 15.45 -2.79
C GLU A 375 -6.86 14.82 -1.94
N GLN A 376 -6.36 15.58 -0.97
CA GLN A 376 -5.30 15.15 -0.06
C GLN A 376 -5.82 14.14 0.97
N PRO A 377 -4.92 13.25 1.49
CA PRO A 377 -5.29 12.24 2.48
C PRO A 377 -5.81 12.87 3.78
N GLU A 378 -6.78 12.22 4.40
CA GLU A 378 -7.21 12.56 5.75
C GLU A 378 -6.21 12.01 6.79
N SER A 379 -6.11 12.65 7.95
CA SER A 379 -5.10 12.38 8.99
C SER A 379 -5.13 10.96 9.58
N ASP A 380 -6.19 10.20 9.36
CA ASP A 380 -6.38 8.85 9.88
C ASP A 380 -6.10 7.74 8.85
N LEU A 381 -5.76 8.07 7.60
CA LEU A 381 -5.64 7.14 6.49
C LEU A 381 -4.68 5.97 6.80
N MET A 382 -3.51 6.26 7.37
CA MET A 382 -2.49 5.27 7.76
C MET A 382 -2.65 4.74 9.19
N LYS A 383 -3.79 4.99 9.84
CA LYS A 383 -4.14 4.44 11.16
C LYS A 383 -5.29 3.43 11.09
N ARG A 384 -5.90 3.29 9.93
CA ARG A 384 -6.99 2.34 9.68
C ARG A 384 -6.42 0.95 9.41
N LYS A 385 -7.18 -0.08 9.81
CA LYS A 385 -6.87 -1.46 9.40
C LYS A 385 -6.97 -1.60 7.88
N PRO A 386 -6.23 -2.54 7.27
CA PRO A 386 -6.41 -2.89 5.86
C PRO A 386 -7.87 -3.26 5.58
N ARG A 387 -8.37 -2.86 4.42
CA ARG A 387 -9.71 -3.27 3.99
C ARG A 387 -9.73 -4.75 3.63
N ASN A 388 -10.89 -5.36 3.83
CA ASN A 388 -11.13 -6.72 3.33
C ASN A 388 -11.63 -6.65 1.88
N PRO A 389 -10.90 -7.19 0.89
CA PRO A 389 -11.26 -7.10 -0.52
C PRO A 389 -12.57 -7.81 -0.87
N TYR A 390 -13.01 -8.77 -0.04
CA TYR A 390 -14.23 -9.55 -0.27
C TYR A 390 -15.49 -8.87 0.30
N THR A 391 -15.35 -8.06 1.36
CA THR A 391 -16.47 -7.44 2.06
C THR A 391 -16.57 -5.93 1.85
N ASP A 392 -15.42 -5.24 1.69
CA ASP A 392 -15.36 -3.79 1.61
C ASP A 392 -15.52 -3.30 0.17
N ARG A 393 -16.75 -2.98 -0.21
CA ARG A 393 -17.11 -2.50 -1.54
C ARG A 393 -16.92 -0.99 -1.66
N LEU A 394 -16.71 -0.51 -2.89
CA LEU A 394 -16.70 0.92 -3.20
C LEU A 394 -18.08 1.54 -2.94
N VAL A 395 -19.11 0.91 -3.46
CA VAL A 395 -20.50 1.30 -3.24
C VAL A 395 -21.08 0.41 -2.15
N THR A 396 -21.41 1.01 -1.02
CA THR A 396 -22.01 0.35 0.14
C THR A 396 -23.45 0.85 0.33
N ASP A 397 -24.28 0.06 1.01
CA ASP A 397 -25.66 0.46 1.34
C ASP A 397 -25.69 1.78 2.12
N ARG A 398 -24.68 2.02 2.96
CA ARG A 398 -24.51 3.28 3.70
C ARG A 398 -24.24 4.46 2.78
N LEU A 399 -23.39 4.27 1.77
CA LEU A 399 -23.10 5.31 0.78
C LEU A 399 -24.36 5.65 -0.03
N ILE A 400 -25.13 4.63 -0.45
CA ILE A 400 -26.39 4.82 -1.15
C ILE A 400 -27.41 5.54 -0.28
N SER A 401 -27.56 5.11 0.99
CA SER A 401 -28.46 5.77 1.96
C SER A 401 -28.08 7.23 2.21
N TYR A 402 -26.80 7.52 2.32
CA TYR A 402 -26.30 8.89 2.47
C TYR A 402 -26.53 9.72 1.21
N ALA A 403 -26.10 9.22 0.05
CA ALA A 403 -26.18 9.97 -1.20
C ALA A 403 -27.64 10.18 -1.64
N TYR A 404 -28.45 9.13 -1.70
CA TYR A 404 -29.83 9.21 -2.18
C TYR A 404 -30.81 9.69 -1.13
N GLY A 405 -30.76 9.06 0.07
CA GLY A 405 -31.77 9.28 1.10
C GLY A 405 -31.60 10.57 1.91
N GLN A 406 -30.38 11.10 1.99
CA GLN A 406 -30.09 12.29 2.77
C GLN A 406 -29.77 13.49 1.88
N ILE A 407 -28.63 13.51 1.23
CA ILE A 407 -28.18 14.68 0.47
C ILE A 407 -29.01 14.86 -0.81
N GLY A 408 -29.20 13.81 -1.60
CA GLY A 408 -29.96 13.87 -2.86
C GLY A 408 -31.40 14.31 -2.64
N PHE A 409 -32.04 13.91 -1.52
CA PHE A 409 -33.38 14.37 -1.18
C PHE A 409 -33.44 15.86 -0.85
N ILE A 410 -32.43 16.41 -0.15
CA ILE A 410 -32.34 17.86 0.10
C ILE A 410 -32.12 18.62 -1.21
N GLN A 411 -31.27 18.10 -2.10
CA GLN A 411 -31.06 18.71 -3.42
C GLN A 411 -32.34 18.71 -4.27
N ALA A 412 -33.05 17.59 -4.32
CA ALA A 412 -34.35 17.50 -5.01
C ALA A 412 -35.37 18.48 -4.45
N SER A 413 -35.40 18.63 -3.12
CA SER A 413 -36.27 19.60 -2.44
C SER A 413 -35.96 21.04 -2.85
N ALA A 414 -34.70 21.40 -3.06
CA ALA A 414 -34.28 22.70 -3.59
C ALA A 414 -34.82 22.93 -5.01
N GLY A 415 -34.68 21.93 -5.88
CA GLY A 415 -35.21 21.99 -7.25
C GLY A 415 -36.72 22.18 -7.27
N PHE A 416 -37.47 21.40 -6.48
CA PHE A 416 -38.92 21.55 -6.39
C PHE A 416 -39.36 22.88 -5.77
N PHE A 417 -38.67 23.32 -4.74
CA PHE A 417 -38.94 24.63 -4.13
C PHE A 417 -38.82 25.73 -5.17
N THR A 418 -37.74 25.74 -5.94
CA THR A 418 -37.52 26.70 -7.03
C THR A 418 -38.61 26.61 -8.09
N TYR A 419 -38.97 25.40 -8.52
CA TYR A 419 -40.03 25.16 -9.51
C TYR A 419 -41.38 25.72 -9.04
N PHE A 420 -41.82 25.38 -7.82
CA PHE A 420 -43.12 25.84 -7.30
C PHE A 420 -43.14 27.34 -7.04
N VAL A 421 -42.03 27.93 -6.59
CA VAL A 421 -41.95 29.38 -6.38
C VAL A 421 -42.09 30.12 -7.71
N ILE A 422 -41.41 29.68 -8.76
CA ILE A 422 -41.50 30.33 -10.08
C ILE A 422 -42.92 30.19 -10.66
N MET A 423 -43.49 29.00 -10.61
CA MET A 423 -44.86 28.76 -11.05
C MET A 423 -45.87 29.62 -10.29
N ALA A 424 -45.75 29.73 -8.97
CA ALA A 424 -46.62 30.54 -8.12
C ALA A 424 -46.49 32.04 -8.41
N VAL A 425 -45.27 32.55 -8.63
CA VAL A 425 -45.03 33.96 -8.99
C VAL A 425 -45.67 34.31 -10.34
N ASN A 426 -45.72 33.33 -11.26
CA ASN A 426 -46.36 33.47 -12.57
C ASN A 426 -47.83 33.07 -12.59
N GLY A 427 -48.50 32.97 -11.42
CA GLY A 427 -49.93 32.77 -11.29
C GLY A 427 -50.37 31.33 -11.08
N PHE A 428 -49.53 30.32 -11.22
CA PHE A 428 -49.88 28.92 -11.04
C PHE A 428 -49.51 28.44 -9.61
N MET A 429 -50.45 28.53 -8.69
CA MET A 429 -50.27 27.98 -7.35
C MET A 429 -50.14 26.46 -7.35
N PRO A 430 -49.42 25.85 -6.38
CA PRO A 430 -49.21 24.40 -6.35
C PRO A 430 -50.47 23.57 -6.45
N SER A 431 -51.57 24.00 -5.82
CA SER A 431 -52.87 23.34 -5.88
C SER A 431 -53.48 23.29 -7.29
N ARG A 432 -53.15 24.26 -8.14
CA ARG A 432 -53.63 24.30 -9.52
C ARG A 432 -52.76 23.44 -10.45
N LEU A 433 -51.49 23.22 -10.12
CA LEU A 433 -50.57 22.45 -10.95
C LEU A 433 -50.82 20.96 -10.97
N PHE A 434 -51.43 20.40 -9.89
CA PHE A 434 -51.75 18.98 -9.82
C PHE A 434 -52.81 18.60 -10.86
N GLY A 435 -52.50 17.59 -11.69
CA GLY A 435 -53.37 17.13 -12.77
C GLY A 435 -53.40 18.03 -14.01
N LEU A 436 -52.60 19.13 -14.05
CA LEU A 436 -52.69 20.12 -15.11
C LEU A 436 -51.95 19.69 -16.40
N ARG A 437 -51.10 18.69 -16.38
CA ARG A 437 -50.19 18.28 -17.46
C ARG A 437 -50.91 18.10 -18.79
N ILE A 438 -52.06 17.40 -18.81
CA ILE A 438 -52.77 17.09 -20.07
C ILE A 438 -53.23 18.38 -20.77
N PHE A 439 -53.77 19.33 -19.98
CA PHE A 439 -54.19 20.65 -20.49
C PHE A 439 -53.00 21.51 -20.85
N TRP A 440 -51.91 21.42 -20.10
CA TRP A 440 -50.65 22.17 -20.30
C TRP A 440 -50.02 21.84 -21.65
N ASP A 441 -49.98 20.56 -22.02
CA ASP A 441 -49.28 20.09 -23.23
C ASP A 441 -50.18 20.16 -24.47
N SER A 442 -51.47 20.42 -24.33
CA SER A 442 -52.39 20.50 -25.46
C SER A 442 -52.19 21.78 -26.28
N LYS A 443 -51.83 21.66 -27.55
CA LYS A 443 -51.73 22.76 -28.51
C LYS A 443 -53.06 23.42 -28.84
N GLN A 444 -54.18 22.73 -28.62
CA GLN A 444 -55.51 23.23 -28.94
C GLN A 444 -56.05 24.22 -27.90
N ILE A 445 -55.49 24.18 -26.69
CA ILE A 445 -55.95 25.01 -25.58
C ILE A 445 -55.07 26.28 -25.52
N ASN A 446 -55.64 27.45 -25.86
CA ASN A 446 -54.97 28.73 -25.79
C ASN A 446 -55.56 29.68 -24.76
N ASN A 447 -56.49 29.19 -23.97
CA ASN A 447 -57.21 29.93 -22.87
C ASN A 447 -57.16 29.18 -21.56
N LEU A 448 -56.02 28.57 -21.24
CA LEU A 448 -55.81 27.93 -19.94
C LEU A 448 -55.75 29.00 -18.85
N GLU A 449 -56.67 28.94 -17.90
CA GLU A 449 -56.67 29.87 -16.78
C GLU A 449 -55.70 29.45 -15.69
N ASP A 450 -54.96 30.43 -15.14
CA ASP A 450 -54.14 30.30 -13.94
C ASP A 450 -55.00 30.32 -12.66
N SER A 451 -54.35 30.42 -11.50
CA SER A 451 -55.04 30.44 -10.18
C SER A 451 -55.79 31.74 -9.91
N TYR A 452 -55.56 32.76 -10.72
CA TYR A 452 -56.18 34.10 -10.60
C TYR A 452 -57.17 34.38 -11.74
N GLY A 453 -57.38 33.42 -12.66
CA GLY A 453 -58.29 33.56 -13.81
C GLY A 453 -57.70 34.24 -15.02
N GLN A 454 -56.37 34.40 -15.09
CA GLN A 454 -55.68 34.91 -16.28
C GLN A 454 -55.50 33.78 -17.32
N GLU A 455 -55.84 34.06 -18.57
CA GLU A 455 -55.70 33.11 -19.68
C GLU A 455 -54.26 33.07 -20.20
N TRP A 456 -53.77 31.84 -20.41
CA TRP A 456 -52.42 31.57 -20.94
C TRP A 456 -52.49 30.84 -22.29
N THR A 457 -51.79 31.40 -23.28
CA THR A 457 -51.62 30.73 -24.58
C THR A 457 -50.65 29.55 -24.46
N TYR A 458 -50.73 28.62 -25.44
CA TYR A 458 -49.80 27.48 -25.49
C TYR A 458 -48.32 27.94 -25.54
N ALA A 459 -48.02 28.96 -26.37
CA ALA A 459 -46.66 29.47 -26.50
C ALA A 459 -46.12 30.04 -25.17
N ALA A 460 -46.93 30.87 -24.48
CA ALA A 460 -46.53 31.46 -23.19
C ALA A 460 -46.31 30.40 -22.10
N ARG A 461 -47.15 29.34 -22.08
CA ARG A 461 -46.97 28.22 -21.15
C ARG A 461 -45.68 27.48 -21.39
N LYS A 462 -45.33 27.22 -22.67
CA LYS A 462 -44.08 26.50 -23.01
C LYS A 462 -42.83 27.35 -22.77
N GLU A 463 -42.93 28.64 -22.90
CA GLU A 463 -41.85 29.56 -22.51
C GLU A 463 -41.64 29.58 -21.00
N LEU A 464 -42.72 29.65 -20.21
CA LEU A 464 -42.67 29.52 -18.77
C LEU A 464 -42.09 28.17 -18.32
N GLU A 465 -42.51 27.07 -18.95
CA GLU A 465 -41.96 25.73 -18.67
C GLU A 465 -40.46 25.67 -18.92
N ALA A 466 -39.95 26.21 -20.03
CA ALA A 466 -38.55 26.23 -20.35
C ALA A 466 -37.75 27.13 -19.38
N ALA A 467 -38.31 28.26 -18.97
CA ALA A 467 -37.74 29.12 -17.94
C ALA A 467 -37.66 28.41 -16.58
N CYS A 468 -38.72 27.68 -16.18
CA CYS A 468 -38.72 26.86 -14.97
C CYS A 468 -37.67 25.76 -15.03
N GLN A 469 -37.56 25.04 -16.15
CA GLN A 469 -36.55 23.98 -16.32
C GLN A 469 -35.11 24.53 -16.20
N THR A 470 -34.83 25.71 -16.77
CA THR A 470 -33.53 26.38 -16.61
C THR A 470 -33.29 26.80 -15.17
N ALA A 471 -34.32 27.28 -14.47
CA ALA A 471 -34.18 27.67 -13.06
C ALA A 471 -33.95 26.47 -12.14
N VAL A 472 -34.59 25.35 -12.39
CA VAL A 472 -34.33 24.09 -11.66
C VAL A 472 -32.93 23.59 -11.94
N PHE A 473 -32.45 23.66 -13.17
CA PHE A 473 -31.05 23.35 -13.52
C PHE A 473 -30.07 24.21 -12.70
N VAL A 474 -30.26 25.52 -12.69
CA VAL A 474 -29.43 26.44 -11.89
C VAL A 474 -29.53 26.15 -10.40
N SER A 475 -30.72 25.81 -9.90
CA SER A 475 -30.93 25.41 -8.51
C SER A 475 -30.11 24.17 -8.13
N ILE A 476 -30.06 23.16 -9.01
CA ILE A 476 -29.24 21.96 -8.82
C ILE A 476 -27.76 22.34 -8.76
N VAL A 477 -27.26 23.15 -9.69
CA VAL A 477 -25.87 23.64 -9.68
C VAL A 477 -25.52 24.35 -8.38
N VAL A 478 -26.40 25.20 -7.84
CA VAL A 478 -26.15 25.92 -6.57
C VAL A 478 -26.06 24.96 -5.38
N VAL A 479 -26.87 23.91 -5.31
CA VAL A 479 -26.78 22.94 -4.21
C VAL A 479 -25.58 21.99 -4.37
N GLN A 480 -25.12 21.74 -5.61
CA GLN A 480 -23.93 20.97 -5.90
C GLN A 480 -22.65 21.67 -5.42
N TRP A 481 -22.61 23.00 -5.32
CA TRP A 481 -21.48 23.68 -4.66
C TRP A 481 -21.25 23.19 -3.23
N ALA A 482 -22.32 23.08 -2.46
CA ALA A 482 -22.21 22.56 -1.11
C ALA A 482 -21.87 21.06 -1.10
N ASP A 483 -22.45 20.29 -2.01
CA ASP A 483 -22.22 18.86 -2.11
C ASP A 483 -20.74 18.55 -2.46
N LEU A 484 -20.16 19.23 -3.42
CA LEU A 484 -18.74 19.11 -3.74
C LEU A 484 -17.86 19.42 -2.52
N ILE A 485 -18.18 20.48 -1.78
CA ILE A 485 -17.45 20.90 -0.59
C ILE A 485 -17.56 19.87 0.53
N ILE A 486 -18.74 19.29 0.78
CA ILE A 486 -18.92 18.28 1.83
C ILE A 486 -18.31 16.94 1.44
N CYS A 487 -18.34 16.56 0.15
CA CYS A 487 -17.73 15.33 -0.34
C CYS A 487 -16.20 15.33 -0.27
N LYS A 488 -15.56 16.49 -0.09
CA LYS A 488 -14.12 16.65 0.08
C LYS A 488 -13.55 15.78 1.21
N THR A 489 -14.26 15.65 2.31
CA THR A 489 -13.83 14.88 3.49
C THR A 489 -14.93 13.92 3.94
N ARG A 490 -14.53 12.78 4.49
CA ARG A 490 -15.45 11.77 5.02
C ARG A 490 -15.67 11.94 6.54
N LYS A 491 -14.61 12.29 7.27
CA LYS A 491 -14.60 12.42 8.74
C LYS A 491 -14.10 13.77 9.23
N ASN A 492 -13.09 14.35 8.56
CA ASN A 492 -12.56 15.65 8.95
C ASN A 492 -13.53 16.78 8.62
N SER A 493 -13.51 17.86 9.43
CA SER A 493 -14.20 19.10 9.07
C SER A 493 -13.51 19.82 7.92
N LEU A 494 -14.29 20.55 7.13
CA LEU A 494 -13.74 21.46 6.12
C LEU A 494 -12.73 22.44 6.71
N PHE A 495 -12.98 22.94 7.92
CA PHE A 495 -12.08 23.87 8.60
C PHE A 495 -10.73 23.24 9.00
N GLN A 496 -10.69 21.92 9.21
CA GLN A 496 -9.46 21.17 9.50
C GLN A 496 -8.67 20.86 8.22
N GLN A 497 -9.36 20.43 7.17
CA GLN A 497 -8.76 20.05 5.89
C GLN A 497 -8.36 21.27 5.04
N GLY A 498 -9.15 22.36 5.12
CA GLY A 498 -8.97 23.57 4.32
C GLY A 498 -9.31 23.39 2.83
N MET A 499 -9.17 24.42 2.03
CA MET A 499 -9.49 24.45 0.58
C MET A 499 -8.20 24.45 -0.28
N ARG A 500 -7.31 23.48 -0.04
CA ARG A 500 -6.00 23.39 -0.71
C ARG A 500 -6.04 22.71 -2.08
N ASN A 501 -7.15 22.04 -2.43
CA ASN A 501 -7.30 21.39 -3.72
C ASN A 501 -7.66 22.42 -4.81
N ASN A 502 -6.66 22.87 -5.57
CA ASN A 502 -6.85 23.85 -6.62
C ASN A 502 -7.70 23.32 -7.78
N MET A 503 -7.67 22.01 -8.06
CA MET A 503 -8.51 21.40 -9.09
C MET A 503 -9.99 21.46 -8.71
N MET A 504 -10.30 21.28 -7.44
CA MET A 504 -11.67 21.41 -6.92
C MET A 504 -12.15 22.86 -6.95
N ASN A 505 -11.29 23.82 -6.55
CA ASN A 505 -11.61 25.25 -6.66
C ASN A 505 -11.86 25.65 -8.11
N PHE A 506 -11.07 25.14 -9.05
CA PHE A 506 -11.30 25.30 -10.48
C PHE A 506 -12.63 24.66 -10.90
N GLY A 507 -12.94 23.45 -10.42
CA GLY A 507 -14.20 22.76 -10.70
C GLY A 507 -15.43 23.58 -10.30
N LEU A 508 -15.45 24.18 -9.10
CA LEU A 508 -16.51 25.08 -8.64
C LEU A 508 -16.70 26.30 -9.55
N CYS A 509 -15.58 26.94 -9.93
CA CYS A 509 -15.63 28.08 -10.85
C CYS A 509 -16.11 27.67 -12.24
N PHE A 510 -15.63 26.53 -12.74
CA PHE A 510 -16.00 26.00 -14.06
C PHE A 510 -17.48 25.65 -14.14
N GLU A 511 -18.01 24.91 -13.16
CA GLU A 511 -19.40 24.54 -13.05
C GLU A 511 -20.32 25.76 -13.07
N THR A 512 -19.99 26.78 -12.24
CA THR A 512 -20.74 28.03 -12.18
C THR A 512 -20.68 28.80 -13.49
N ALA A 513 -19.48 28.93 -14.07
CA ALA A 513 -19.28 29.64 -15.35
C ALA A 513 -20.01 28.93 -16.50
N LEU A 514 -19.99 27.61 -16.54
CA LEU A 514 -20.70 26.81 -17.54
C LEU A 514 -22.23 26.95 -17.39
N ALA A 515 -22.74 26.90 -16.17
CA ALA A 515 -24.16 27.12 -15.91
C ALA A 515 -24.63 28.52 -16.35
N ALA A 516 -23.82 29.54 -16.05
CA ALA A 516 -24.09 30.91 -16.51
C ALA A 516 -24.01 31.00 -18.05
N PHE A 517 -23.01 30.39 -18.66
CA PHE A 517 -22.88 30.35 -20.12
C PHE A 517 -24.11 29.74 -20.80
N LEU A 518 -24.54 28.56 -20.31
CA LEU A 518 -25.71 27.85 -20.85
C LEU A 518 -27.01 28.64 -20.65
N SER A 519 -27.15 29.34 -19.51
CA SER A 519 -28.37 30.08 -19.21
C SER A 519 -28.48 31.43 -19.90
N TYR A 520 -27.36 32.13 -20.20
CA TYR A 520 -27.40 33.51 -20.67
C TYR A 520 -26.88 33.72 -22.10
N THR A 521 -26.27 32.72 -22.74
CA THR A 521 -25.77 32.88 -24.12
C THR A 521 -26.92 32.90 -25.12
N PRO A 522 -26.97 33.95 -25.99
CA PRO A 522 -28.00 34.05 -27.03
C PRO A 522 -27.99 32.85 -27.95
N GLY A 523 -29.16 32.28 -28.24
CA GLY A 523 -29.34 31.12 -29.12
C GLY A 523 -29.41 29.78 -28.38
N MET A 524 -29.11 29.72 -27.09
CA MET A 524 -29.27 28.53 -26.28
C MET A 524 -30.76 28.15 -26.06
N ASP A 525 -31.65 29.13 -26.16
CA ASP A 525 -33.10 28.95 -26.17
C ASP A 525 -33.57 28.03 -27.34
N LYS A 526 -32.96 28.18 -28.51
CA LYS A 526 -33.28 27.37 -29.70
C LYS A 526 -32.54 26.00 -29.71
N GLY A 527 -31.27 26.00 -29.27
CA GLY A 527 -30.42 24.82 -29.30
C GLY A 527 -30.71 23.86 -28.16
N LEU A 528 -30.68 24.35 -26.91
CA LEU A 528 -30.78 23.54 -25.71
C LEU A 528 -32.05 23.82 -24.90
N ARG A 529 -32.94 24.68 -25.34
CA ARG A 529 -34.14 25.16 -24.62
C ARG A 529 -33.83 25.77 -23.25
N MET A 530 -32.66 26.43 -23.14
CA MET A 530 -32.24 27.17 -21.96
C MET A 530 -32.68 28.62 -22.11
N TYR A 531 -33.48 29.12 -21.16
CA TYR A 531 -34.01 30.48 -21.18
C TYR A 531 -33.23 31.39 -20.23
N PRO A 532 -32.94 32.65 -20.61
CA PRO A 532 -32.25 33.60 -19.74
C PRO A 532 -33.10 33.87 -18.48
N LEU A 533 -32.47 33.78 -17.32
CA LEU A 533 -33.09 33.92 -16.00
C LEU A 533 -32.73 35.26 -15.37
N ALA A 534 -33.65 35.85 -14.61
CA ALA A 534 -33.29 36.91 -13.67
C ALA A 534 -32.35 36.35 -12.60
N PHE A 535 -31.31 37.09 -12.21
CA PHE A 535 -30.35 36.64 -11.18
C PHE A 535 -31.03 36.26 -9.86
N SER A 536 -32.17 36.85 -9.54
CA SER A 536 -32.98 36.52 -8.38
C SER A 536 -33.34 35.01 -8.30
N TRP A 537 -33.39 34.28 -9.41
CA TRP A 537 -33.73 32.86 -9.45
C TRP A 537 -32.56 31.92 -9.08
N TRP A 538 -31.38 32.44 -8.88
CA TRP A 538 -30.27 31.71 -8.26
C TRP A 538 -30.40 31.64 -6.73
N LEU A 539 -31.13 32.58 -6.12
CA LEU A 539 -31.22 32.73 -4.66
C LEU A 539 -32.06 31.66 -3.96
N PRO A 540 -33.18 31.12 -4.51
CA PRO A 540 -34.03 30.15 -3.83
C PRO A 540 -33.33 28.88 -3.39
N ALA A 541 -32.24 28.45 -4.08
CA ALA A 541 -31.46 27.25 -3.75
C ALA A 541 -30.42 27.49 -2.65
N ILE A 542 -30.00 28.71 -2.38
CA ILE A 542 -28.94 29.03 -1.39
C ILE A 542 -29.25 28.50 0.01
N PRO A 543 -30.48 28.65 0.57
CA PRO A 543 -30.81 28.10 1.89
C PRO A 543 -30.61 26.59 1.97
N PHE A 544 -30.87 25.86 0.86
CA PHE A 544 -30.68 24.40 0.81
C PHE A 544 -29.20 24.05 0.72
N SER A 545 -28.41 24.82 -0.01
CA SER A 545 -26.95 24.69 -0.03
C SER A 545 -26.34 24.87 1.36
N ILE A 546 -26.78 25.87 2.11
CA ILE A 546 -26.38 26.08 3.51
C ILE A 546 -26.84 24.89 4.38
N LEU A 547 -28.07 24.41 4.19
CA LEU A 547 -28.61 23.27 4.93
C LEU A 547 -27.76 22.01 4.71
N ILE A 548 -27.37 21.69 3.47
CA ILE A 548 -26.49 20.56 3.14
C ILE A 548 -25.16 20.69 3.88
N PHE A 549 -24.55 21.86 3.83
CA PHE A 549 -23.28 22.12 4.51
C PHE A 549 -23.38 21.95 6.03
N VAL A 550 -24.37 22.58 6.67
CA VAL A 550 -24.57 22.50 8.13
C VAL A 550 -24.91 21.07 8.55
N TYR A 551 -25.74 20.38 7.79
CA TYR A 551 -26.10 18.98 8.06
C TYR A 551 -24.87 18.09 8.07
N ASP A 552 -24.03 18.14 7.03
CA ASP A 552 -22.87 17.26 6.92
C ASP A 552 -21.76 17.63 7.93
N GLU A 553 -21.51 18.92 8.18
CA GLU A 553 -20.55 19.34 9.22
C GLU A 553 -20.99 18.89 10.61
N THR A 554 -22.30 18.92 10.91
CA THR A 554 -22.85 18.41 12.16
C THR A 554 -22.67 16.89 12.25
N ARG A 555 -22.95 16.15 11.17
CA ARG A 555 -22.71 14.72 11.07
C ARG A 555 -21.23 14.39 11.34
N LYS A 556 -20.30 15.06 10.66
CA LYS A 556 -18.84 14.91 10.84
C LYS A 556 -18.38 15.26 12.25
N TRP A 557 -18.97 16.28 12.86
CA TRP A 557 -18.68 16.63 14.26
C TRP A 557 -19.10 15.50 15.21
N LEU A 558 -20.27 14.91 15.02
CA LEU A 558 -20.77 13.77 15.80
C LEU A 558 -19.90 12.52 15.59
N LEU A 559 -19.47 12.23 14.35
CA LEU A 559 -18.54 11.13 14.04
C LEU A 559 -17.22 11.24 14.80
N ARG A 560 -16.68 12.46 14.94
CA ARG A 560 -15.44 12.70 15.68
C ARG A 560 -15.63 12.63 17.19
N ARG A 561 -16.80 13.02 17.69
CA ARG A 561 -17.09 13.07 19.13
C ARG A 561 -17.47 11.71 19.71
N GLN A 562 -18.12 10.87 18.92
CA GLN A 562 -18.61 9.55 19.35
C GLN A 562 -18.15 8.45 18.38
N PRO A 563 -16.85 8.11 18.39
CA PRO A 563 -16.34 7.01 17.54
C PRO A 563 -17.01 5.69 17.98
N GLY A 564 -17.43 4.89 16.99
CA GLY A 564 -18.19 3.65 17.20
C GLY A 564 -19.68 3.84 17.52
N GLY A 565 -20.18 5.10 17.56
CA GLY A 565 -21.58 5.42 17.80
C GLY A 565 -22.51 5.03 16.65
N TRP A 566 -23.84 5.17 16.89
CA TRP A 566 -24.86 4.87 15.89
C TRP A 566 -24.66 5.64 14.57
N ILE A 567 -24.32 6.93 14.65
CA ILE A 567 -24.11 7.79 13.46
C ILE A 567 -22.94 7.26 12.61
N GLU A 568 -21.85 6.79 13.23
CA GLU A 568 -20.74 6.19 12.46
C GLU A 568 -21.17 4.89 11.81
N LYS A 569 -21.94 4.06 12.52
CA LYS A 569 -22.43 2.78 11.98
C LYS A 569 -23.37 2.95 10.80
N GLU A 570 -24.17 4.02 10.77
CA GLU A 570 -25.20 4.22 9.74
C GLU A 570 -24.77 5.16 8.60
N THR A 571 -23.88 6.12 8.86
CA THR A 571 -23.58 7.18 7.89
C THR A 571 -22.12 7.26 7.44
N TYR A 572 -21.21 6.51 8.07
CA TYR A 572 -19.81 6.45 7.61
C TYR A 572 -19.66 5.41 6.51
N TYR A 573 -19.46 5.87 5.28
CA TYR A 573 -19.34 5.08 4.04
C TYR A 573 -17.90 4.92 3.57
#